data_0e3f7ce75880c43c8c77cba76cd6685a
#
_entry.id   0e3f7ce75880c43c8c77cba76cd6685a
#
_cell.length_a   1.000
_cell.length_b   1.000
_cell.length_c   1.000
_cell.angle_alpha   90.00
_cell.angle_beta   90.00
_cell.angle_gamma   90.00
#
_symmetry.space_group_name_H-M   'P 1'
#
loop_
_entity.id
_entity.type
_entity.pdbx_description
1 polymer ?
#
loop_
_entity_poly.entity_id
_entity_poly.type
_entity_poly.pdbx_seq_one_letter_code
_entity_poly.pdbx_strand_id
1 'polypeptide(L)'
;MGVDPNTGATDLILGIGALLTLISLVRSWRSLVDDDFTSADRHVAMQVSVFLIPPVVVLLHELAHAAATVSVGGTVTGFHYGLFEGAVSFTGQLTNGQVWFIALAGNLVSIGMGLAMVAVGDLARRLRRPLRYILIVGGLIEAVFGLIGYPLISESGRLGDWLLIYDFGANPGLSWITLVVHVAVVVGLWQWWRTSLRRTLFAVTYGEEDRLRLLSAAVASAPADLEPRLALADLFARHGDLKLTEATLGDAVTTTAEPARLQLARARLAIHQSKWTQALLATQAGLSALDAAGSDLTAGYAVGQQLWANQGVALTQLGRSGLALAAFAHVDEPLRADPRVRYCRGLARLDSGDMAGGRGDLAAVAAAGCTVAGGVPDNLLARWAEARLAGRDPEPPDDSDRPAWARRRQSPPAPITGV
;
A
#
# COMPACT_ATOMS: atom_id res chain seq x y z
N MET A 1 40.81 -14.22 -3.43
CA MET A 1 39.83 -13.15 -3.16
C MET A 1 39.74 -13.03 -1.66
N GLY A 2 40.10 -11.87 -1.07
CA GLY A 2 39.93 -11.63 0.35
C GLY A 2 38.46 -11.47 0.67
N VAL A 3 37.95 -12.23 1.63
CA VAL A 3 36.60 -12.06 2.16
C VAL A 3 36.55 -10.68 2.82
N ASP A 4 35.62 -9.82 2.35
CA ASP A 4 35.43 -8.51 2.98
C ASP A 4 34.96 -8.73 4.42
N PRO A 5 35.64 -8.19 5.45
CA PRO A 5 35.25 -8.40 6.84
C PRO A 5 33.82 -7.90 7.17
N ASN A 6 33.22 -7.08 6.33
CA ASN A 6 31.84 -6.59 6.49
C ASN A 6 30.80 -7.64 6.06
N THR A 7 31.11 -8.59 5.18
CA THR A 7 30.14 -9.63 4.78
C THR A 7 29.79 -10.55 5.94
N GLY A 8 30.76 -10.95 6.75
CA GLY A 8 30.52 -11.82 7.91
C GLY A 8 29.56 -11.22 8.98
N ALA A 9 29.59 -9.91 9.20
CA ALA A 9 28.70 -9.24 10.14
C ALA A 9 27.24 -9.19 9.61
N THR A 10 27.08 -8.94 8.31
CA THR A 10 25.76 -8.92 7.67
C THR A 10 25.12 -10.30 7.67
N ASP A 11 25.87 -11.34 7.31
CA ASP A 11 25.38 -12.73 7.36
C ASP A 11 25.02 -13.20 8.76
N LEU A 12 25.78 -12.78 9.77
CA LEU A 12 25.45 -13.08 11.17
C LEU A 12 24.12 -12.44 11.58
N ILE A 13 23.89 -11.17 11.25
CA ILE A 13 22.65 -10.45 11.57
C ILE A 13 21.46 -11.10 10.85
N LEU A 14 21.58 -11.39 9.56
CA LEU A 14 20.54 -12.03 8.77
C LEU A 14 20.29 -13.47 9.25
N GLY A 15 21.34 -14.21 9.61
CA GLY A 15 21.24 -15.56 10.19
C GLY A 15 20.52 -15.57 11.55
N ILE A 16 20.79 -14.58 12.42
CA ILE A 16 20.04 -14.38 13.66
C ILE A 16 18.56 -14.08 13.34
N GLY A 17 18.28 -13.22 12.35
CA GLY A 17 16.93 -12.93 11.88
C GLY A 17 16.18 -14.20 11.42
N ALA A 18 16.85 -15.05 10.64
CA ALA A 18 16.30 -16.33 10.20
C ALA A 18 16.01 -17.29 11.37
N LEU A 19 16.93 -17.41 12.33
CA LEU A 19 16.72 -18.23 13.52
C LEU A 19 15.55 -17.74 14.38
N LEU A 20 15.49 -16.44 14.65
CA LEU A 20 14.39 -15.84 15.42
C LEU A 20 13.05 -16.02 14.68
N THR A 21 13.04 -15.92 13.36
CA THR A 21 11.86 -16.18 12.54
C THR A 21 11.42 -17.62 12.63
N LEU A 22 12.35 -18.58 12.57
CA LEU A 22 12.04 -20.00 12.72
C LEU A 22 11.43 -20.29 14.10
N ILE A 23 11.99 -19.71 15.16
CA ILE A 23 11.44 -19.82 16.53
C ILE A 23 10.02 -19.22 16.57
N SER A 24 9.82 -18.05 16.00
CA SER A 24 8.51 -17.40 15.94
C SER A 24 7.49 -18.24 15.16
N LEU A 25 7.89 -18.78 14.01
CA LEU A 25 7.06 -19.67 13.19
C LEU A 25 6.64 -20.94 13.98
N VAL A 26 7.56 -21.58 14.67
CA VAL A 26 7.25 -22.79 15.45
C VAL A 26 6.30 -22.45 16.61
N ARG A 27 6.51 -21.32 17.29
CA ARG A 27 5.64 -20.88 18.40
C ARG A 27 4.24 -20.48 17.93
N SER A 28 4.15 -19.84 16.78
CA SER A 28 2.88 -19.34 16.21
C SER A 28 2.24 -20.33 15.23
N TRP A 29 2.78 -21.55 15.07
CA TRP A 29 2.30 -22.52 14.07
C TRP A 29 0.79 -22.78 14.17
N ARG A 30 0.28 -22.95 15.41
CA ARG A 30 -1.15 -23.22 15.62
C ARG A 30 -2.03 -22.04 15.23
N SER A 31 -1.63 -20.81 15.53
CA SER A 31 -2.32 -19.58 15.13
C SER A 31 -2.26 -19.38 13.62
N LEU A 32 -1.13 -19.65 12.98
CA LEU A 32 -0.99 -19.56 11.52
C LEU A 32 -1.86 -20.57 10.75
N VAL A 33 -2.25 -21.68 11.37
CA VAL A 33 -3.06 -22.72 10.71
C VAL A 33 -4.51 -22.73 11.17
N ASP A 34 -4.94 -21.84 12.07
CA ASP A 34 -6.36 -21.61 12.34
C ASP A 34 -7.02 -20.76 11.23
N ASP A 35 -8.32 -20.47 11.37
CA ASP A 35 -9.08 -19.74 10.34
C ASP A 35 -8.92 -18.21 10.43
N ASP A 36 -8.29 -17.70 11.52
CA ASP A 36 -8.11 -16.28 11.78
C ASP A 36 -6.70 -15.82 11.39
N PHE A 37 -6.60 -14.99 10.35
CA PHE A 37 -5.32 -14.39 9.95
C PHE A 37 -5.14 -13.02 10.58
N THR A 38 -4.62 -13.01 11.82
CA THR A 38 -4.47 -11.82 12.66
C THR A 38 -3.29 -10.93 12.23
N SER A 39 -3.14 -9.76 12.86
CA SER A 39 -1.98 -8.89 12.64
C SER A 39 -0.68 -9.52 13.12
N ALA A 40 -0.72 -10.33 14.19
CA ALA A 40 0.44 -11.09 14.69
C ALA A 40 0.87 -12.16 13.67
N ASP A 41 -0.09 -12.90 13.11
CA ASP A 41 0.19 -13.90 12.08
C ASP A 41 0.77 -13.29 10.81
N ARG A 42 0.26 -12.12 10.38
CA ARG A 42 0.83 -11.37 9.25
C ARG A 42 2.28 -10.95 9.50
N HIS A 43 2.60 -10.58 10.75
CA HIS A 43 3.98 -10.25 11.10
C HIS A 43 4.90 -11.46 10.97
N VAL A 44 4.51 -12.62 11.49
CA VAL A 44 5.26 -13.87 11.35
C VAL A 44 5.35 -14.29 9.87
N ALA A 45 4.26 -14.23 9.12
CA ALA A 45 4.25 -14.54 7.69
C ALA A 45 5.18 -13.63 6.89
N MET A 46 5.25 -12.32 7.22
CA MET A 46 6.19 -11.37 6.64
C MET A 46 7.64 -11.75 6.97
N GLN A 47 7.93 -12.09 8.23
CA GLN A 47 9.27 -12.55 8.64
C GLN A 47 9.69 -13.81 7.87
N VAL A 48 8.79 -14.79 7.70
CA VAL A 48 9.03 -15.99 6.88
C VAL A 48 9.39 -15.61 5.45
N SER A 49 8.64 -14.67 4.86
CA SER A 49 8.88 -14.19 3.50
C SER A 49 10.25 -13.52 3.33
N VAL A 50 10.73 -12.82 4.36
CA VAL A 50 12.01 -12.07 4.31
C VAL A 50 13.20 -12.92 4.72
N PHE A 51 13.06 -13.82 5.71
CA PHE A 51 14.20 -14.47 6.34
C PHE A 51 14.31 -15.97 6.06
N LEU A 52 13.21 -16.65 5.66
CA LEU A 52 13.28 -18.11 5.41
C LEU A 52 13.18 -18.48 3.94
N ILE A 53 12.55 -17.66 3.10
CA ILE A 53 12.47 -17.92 1.66
C ILE A 53 13.80 -17.63 0.96
N PRO A 54 14.45 -16.45 1.14
CA PRO A 54 15.69 -16.12 0.44
C PRO A 54 16.81 -17.15 0.61
N PRO A 55 17.11 -17.70 1.81
CA PRO A 55 18.10 -18.76 1.95
C PRO A 55 17.86 -19.97 1.03
N VAL A 56 16.61 -20.40 0.90
CA VAL A 56 16.26 -21.52 0.02
C VAL A 56 16.45 -21.15 -1.45
N VAL A 57 16.06 -19.93 -1.83
CA VAL A 57 16.22 -19.44 -3.20
C VAL A 57 17.69 -19.27 -3.56
N VAL A 58 18.52 -18.72 -2.66
CA VAL A 58 19.97 -18.59 -2.87
C VAL A 58 20.62 -19.96 -3.05
N LEU A 59 20.27 -20.95 -2.22
CA LEU A 59 20.79 -22.31 -2.40
C LEU A 59 20.46 -22.87 -3.77
N LEU A 60 19.21 -22.73 -4.23
CA LEU A 60 18.78 -23.22 -5.53
C LEU A 60 19.42 -22.44 -6.69
N HIS A 61 19.67 -21.15 -6.51
CA HIS A 61 20.40 -20.30 -7.43
C HIS A 61 21.82 -20.83 -7.65
N GLU A 62 22.57 -21.08 -6.58
CA GLU A 62 23.93 -21.61 -6.67
C GLU A 62 23.97 -23.04 -7.26
N LEU A 63 23.01 -23.87 -6.89
CA LEU A 63 22.87 -25.20 -7.49
C LEU A 63 22.59 -25.13 -8.99
N ALA A 64 21.83 -24.11 -9.45
CA ALA A 64 21.58 -23.91 -10.87
C ALA A 64 22.86 -23.51 -11.63
N HIS A 65 23.71 -22.64 -11.05
CA HIS A 65 25.02 -22.33 -11.63
C HIS A 65 25.91 -23.59 -11.73
N ALA A 66 25.95 -24.39 -10.67
CA ALA A 66 26.73 -25.64 -10.65
C ALA A 66 26.22 -26.63 -11.71
N ALA A 67 24.90 -26.83 -11.79
CA ALA A 67 24.28 -27.70 -12.79
C ALA A 67 24.53 -27.22 -14.23
N ALA A 68 24.38 -25.92 -14.48
CA ALA A 68 24.66 -25.31 -15.78
C ALA A 68 26.14 -25.49 -16.16
N THR A 69 27.07 -25.26 -15.22
CA THR A 69 28.50 -25.49 -15.44
C THR A 69 28.79 -26.91 -15.93
N VAL A 70 28.26 -27.90 -15.21
CA VAL A 70 28.47 -29.31 -15.60
C VAL A 70 27.80 -29.62 -16.95
N SER A 71 26.62 -29.08 -17.21
CA SER A 71 25.88 -29.34 -18.46
C SER A 71 26.60 -28.86 -19.72
N VAL A 72 27.44 -27.80 -19.60
CA VAL A 72 28.20 -27.26 -20.71
C VAL A 72 29.65 -27.79 -20.76
N GLY A 73 30.00 -28.80 -19.94
CA GLY A 73 31.34 -29.45 -19.93
C GLY A 73 32.35 -28.72 -19.05
N GLY A 74 31.92 -27.77 -18.20
CA GLY A 74 32.79 -27.16 -17.21
C GLY A 74 32.93 -28.04 -15.95
N THR A 75 33.88 -27.68 -15.10
CA THR A 75 34.13 -28.35 -13.81
C THR A 75 33.92 -27.36 -12.68
N VAL A 76 33.04 -27.70 -11.73
CA VAL A 76 32.84 -26.94 -10.50
C VAL A 76 34.04 -27.17 -9.59
N THR A 77 34.73 -26.12 -9.19
CA THR A 77 35.93 -26.15 -8.36
C THR A 77 35.67 -25.64 -6.92
N GLY A 78 34.56 -24.96 -6.71
CA GLY A 78 34.17 -24.48 -5.40
C GLY A 78 32.68 -24.18 -5.33
N PHE A 79 32.09 -24.41 -4.15
CA PHE A 79 30.70 -24.09 -3.85
C PHE A 79 30.66 -23.42 -2.47
N HIS A 80 30.18 -22.19 -2.44
CA HIS A 80 30.00 -21.44 -1.21
C HIS A 80 28.50 -21.15 -1.01
N TYR A 81 28.04 -21.30 0.22
CA TYR A 81 26.67 -20.99 0.60
C TYR A 81 26.65 -20.34 2.00
N GLY A 82 26.29 -19.06 2.04
CA GLY A 82 26.24 -18.20 3.24
C GLY A 82 24.82 -17.80 3.64
N LEU A 83 23.80 -18.62 3.40
CA LEU A 83 22.37 -18.37 3.63
C LEU A 83 21.77 -17.28 2.72
N PHE A 84 22.31 -16.08 2.72
CA PHE A 84 21.80 -14.93 1.95
C PHE A 84 22.72 -14.52 0.80
N GLU A 85 23.86 -15.17 0.69
CA GLU A 85 24.80 -15.03 -0.40
C GLU A 85 25.32 -16.41 -0.81
N GLY A 86 25.84 -16.51 -2.02
CA GLY A 86 26.46 -17.72 -2.50
C GLY A 86 27.43 -17.42 -3.63
N ALA A 87 28.24 -18.43 -3.97
CA ALA A 87 29.10 -18.37 -5.14
C ALA A 87 29.48 -19.77 -5.62
N VAL A 88 29.50 -19.95 -6.93
CA VAL A 88 30.05 -21.13 -7.59
C VAL A 88 31.30 -20.75 -8.34
N SER A 89 32.42 -21.40 -8.00
CA SER A 89 33.67 -21.31 -8.78
C SER A 89 33.74 -22.45 -9.77
N PHE A 90 34.13 -22.15 -10.99
CA PHE A 90 34.24 -23.17 -12.04
C PHE A 90 35.44 -22.93 -12.95
N THR A 91 35.85 -23.97 -13.66
CA THR A 91 36.91 -23.95 -14.65
C THR A 91 36.48 -24.75 -15.87
N GLY A 92 37.17 -24.54 -16.99
CA GLY A 92 36.95 -25.22 -18.24
C GLY A 92 37.31 -24.34 -19.45
N GLN A 93 37.41 -24.94 -20.63
CA GLN A 93 37.49 -24.21 -21.88
C GLN A 93 36.07 -23.85 -22.35
N LEU A 94 35.50 -22.80 -21.75
CA LEU A 94 34.15 -22.37 -22.00
C LEU A 94 34.11 -21.19 -22.98
N THR A 95 33.18 -21.22 -23.90
CA THR A 95 32.88 -20.07 -24.76
C THR A 95 32.17 -18.97 -23.96
N ASN A 96 32.20 -17.73 -24.43
CA ASN A 96 31.47 -16.62 -23.81
C ASN A 96 29.97 -16.89 -23.66
N GLY A 97 29.36 -17.57 -24.65
CA GLY A 97 27.96 -17.96 -24.58
C GLY A 97 27.64 -19.01 -23.49
N GLN A 98 28.59 -19.93 -23.23
CA GLN A 98 28.46 -20.88 -22.12
C GLN A 98 28.62 -20.20 -20.77
N VAL A 99 29.53 -19.27 -20.62
CA VAL A 99 29.70 -18.44 -19.41
C VAL A 99 28.43 -17.60 -19.16
N TRP A 100 27.91 -16.98 -20.22
CA TRP A 100 26.62 -16.26 -20.16
C TRP A 100 25.49 -17.16 -19.68
N PHE A 101 25.38 -18.39 -20.22
CA PHE A 101 24.36 -19.36 -19.84
C PHE A 101 24.49 -19.77 -18.37
N ILE A 102 25.73 -20.03 -17.89
CA ILE A 102 25.98 -20.34 -16.48
C ILE A 102 25.50 -19.17 -15.61
N ALA A 103 25.88 -17.93 -15.92
CA ALA A 103 25.49 -16.75 -15.17
C ALA A 103 23.95 -16.54 -15.17
N LEU A 104 23.28 -16.82 -16.30
CA LEU A 104 21.83 -16.69 -16.40
C LEU A 104 21.07 -17.78 -15.61
N ALA A 105 21.63 -19.00 -15.48
CA ALA A 105 20.93 -20.15 -14.91
C ALA A 105 20.46 -19.90 -13.47
N GLY A 106 21.31 -19.34 -12.59
CA GLY A 106 20.94 -18.98 -11.22
C GLY A 106 19.80 -17.97 -11.19
N ASN A 107 19.95 -16.91 -11.98
CA ASN A 107 18.94 -15.83 -12.07
C ASN A 107 17.59 -16.33 -12.59
N LEU A 108 17.59 -17.24 -13.59
CA LEU A 108 16.36 -17.86 -14.08
C LEU A 108 15.65 -18.67 -13.00
N VAL A 109 16.38 -19.39 -12.17
CA VAL A 109 15.80 -20.18 -11.07
C VAL A 109 15.21 -19.25 -10.01
N SER A 110 15.94 -18.22 -9.57
CA SER A 110 15.46 -17.27 -8.55
C SER A 110 14.23 -16.50 -9.03
N ILE A 111 14.29 -15.88 -10.19
CA ILE A 111 13.20 -15.10 -10.77
C ILE A 111 12.01 -16.03 -11.08
N GLY A 112 12.26 -17.18 -11.70
CA GLY A 112 11.23 -18.16 -12.03
C GLY A 112 10.51 -18.70 -10.80
N MET A 113 11.24 -18.97 -9.72
CA MET A 113 10.67 -19.41 -8.45
C MET A 113 9.85 -18.30 -7.79
N GLY A 114 10.37 -17.07 -7.77
CA GLY A 114 9.63 -15.89 -7.27
C GLY A 114 8.31 -15.71 -8.02
N LEU A 115 8.33 -15.72 -9.35
CA LEU A 115 7.11 -15.61 -10.18
C LEU A 115 6.16 -16.80 -10.00
N ALA A 116 6.68 -18.02 -9.87
CA ALA A 116 5.88 -19.20 -9.61
C ALA A 116 5.17 -19.14 -8.25
N MET A 117 5.87 -18.70 -7.21
CA MET A 117 5.30 -18.49 -5.89
C MET A 117 4.17 -17.44 -5.93
N VAL A 118 4.39 -16.30 -6.61
CA VAL A 118 3.34 -15.29 -6.82
C VAL A 118 2.14 -15.90 -7.55
N ALA A 119 2.36 -16.65 -8.62
CA ALA A 119 1.30 -17.26 -9.41
C ALA A 119 0.49 -18.28 -8.58
N VAL A 120 1.17 -19.13 -7.82
CA VAL A 120 0.50 -20.10 -6.94
C VAL A 120 -0.30 -19.36 -5.85
N GLY A 121 0.26 -18.35 -5.21
CA GLY A 121 -0.43 -17.55 -4.18
C GLY A 121 -1.64 -16.79 -4.72
N ASP A 122 -1.58 -16.30 -5.96
CA ASP A 122 -2.69 -15.58 -6.62
C ASP A 122 -3.79 -16.56 -7.07
N LEU A 123 -3.43 -17.66 -7.72
CA LEU A 123 -4.37 -18.55 -8.40
C LEU A 123 -4.92 -19.67 -7.50
N ALA A 124 -4.13 -20.20 -6.57
CA ALA A 124 -4.52 -21.34 -5.74
C ALA A 124 -5.39 -20.93 -4.54
N ARG A 125 -6.63 -20.56 -4.80
CA ARG A 125 -7.59 -20.06 -3.79
C ARG A 125 -7.92 -21.08 -2.70
N ARG A 126 -7.62 -22.38 -2.91
CA ARG A 126 -7.83 -23.45 -1.90
C ARG A 126 -6.76 -23.45 -0.81
N LEU A 127 -5.63 -22.79 -1.04
CA LEU A 127 -4.59 -22.66 -0.03
C LEU A 127 -5.04 -21.73 1.08
N ARG A 128 -4.60 -22.01 2.30
CA ARG A 128 -4.86 -21.15 3.47
C ARG A 128 -4.28 -19.76 3.29
N ARG A 129 -4.95 -18.76 3.83
CA ARG A 129 -4.58 -17.34 3.71
C ARG A 129 -3.13 -17.04 4.12
N PRO A 130 -2.60 -17.54 5.26
CA PRO A 130 -1.20 -17.31 5.63
C PRO A 130 -0.22 -17.83 4.58
N LEU A 131 -0.46 -19.03 4.06
CA LEU A 131 0.40 -19.61 3.02
C LEU A 131 0.34 -18.82 1.72
N ARG A 132 -0.86 -18.40 1.28
CA ARG A 132 -1.01 -17.53 0.11
C ARG A 132 -0.30 -16.20 0.29
N TYR A 133 -0.41 -15.60 1.49
CA TYR A 133 0.30 -14.37 1.84
C TYR A 133 1.81 -14.54 1.72
N ILE A 134 2.37 -15.61 2.33
CA ILE A 134 3.81 -15.93 2.27
C ILE A 134 4.26 -16.13 0.82
N LEU A 135 3.51 -16.87 0.01
CA LEU A 135 3.83 -17.13 -1.39
C LEU A 135 3.79 -15.83 -2.22
N ILE A 136 2.79 -14.98 -2.06
CA ILE A 136 2.71 -13.72 -2.80
C ILE A 136 3.82 -12.77 -2.37
N VAL A 137 3.97 -12.55 -1.07
CA VAL A 137 4.94 -11.56 -0.55
C VAL A 137 6.38 -12.05 -0.76
N GLY A 138 6.68 -13.30 -0.39
CA GLY A 138 8.01 -13.88 -0.58
C GLY A 138 8.38 -13.97 -2.07
N GLY A 139 7.43 -14.43 -2.90
CA GLY A 139 7.64 -14.46 -4.34
C GLY A 139 7.84 -13.08 -4.97
N LEU A 140 7.14 -12.03 -4.50
CA LEU A 140 7.37 -10.66 -4.93
C LEU A 140 8.75 -10.15 -4.50
N ILE A 141 9.19 -10.46 -3.27
CA ILE A 141 10.53 -10.08 -2.79
C ILE A 141 11.59 -10.69 -3.71
N GLU A 142 11.50 -11.99 -3.99
CA GLU A 142 12.46 -12.69 -4.86
C GLU A 142 12.43 -12.18 -6.30
N ALA A 143 11.24 -12.05 -6.89
CA ALA A 143 11.10 -11.59 -8.27
C ALA A 143 11.60 -10.13 -8.43
N VAL A 144 11.25 -9.23 -7.51
CA VAL A 144 11.70 -7.83 -7.57
C VAL A 144 13.19 -7.73 -7.28
N PHE A 145 13.70 -8.50 -6.32
CA PHE A 145 15.14 -8.53 -6.06
C PHE A 145 15.91 -9.05 -7.28
N GLY A 146 15.54 -10.19 -7.84
CA GLY A 146 16.22 -10.78 -9.00
C GLY A 146 16.13 -9.94 -10.27
N LEU A 147 14.97 -9.27 -10.50
CA LEU A 147 14.73 -8.42 -11.67
C LEU A 147 15.29 -7.00 -11.55
N ILE A 148 15.36 -6.43 -10.35
CA ILE A 148 15.72 -5.01 -10.17
C ILE A 148 16.88 -4.87 -9.19
N GLY A 149 16.76 -5.42 -8.00
CA GLY A 149 17.73 -5.23 -6.91
C GLY A 149 19.11 -5.80 -7.26
N TYR A 150 19.18 -7.05 -7.68
CA TYR A 150 20.43 -7.73 -7.97
C TYR A 150 21.16 -7.16 -9.21
N PRO A 151 20.48 -6.84 -10.34
CA PRO A 151 21.13 -6.12 -11.43
C PRO A 151 21.77 -4.79 -10.99
N LEU A 152 21.07 -3.99 -10.18
CA LEU A 152 21.59 -2.71 -9.68
C LEU A 152 22.78 -2.89 -8.74
N ILE A 153 22.75 -3.90 -7.86
CA ILE A 153 23.86 -4.22 -6.96
C ILE A 153 25.07 -4.71 -7.77
N SER A 154 24.87 -5.58 -8.75
CA SER A 154 25.92 -6.09 -9.61
C SER A 154 26.63 -4.97 -10.36
N GLU A 155 25.90 -4.04 -10.94
CA GLU A 155 26.49 -2.89 -11.64
C GLU A 155 27.25 -1.96 -10.68
N SER A 156 26.68 -1.63 -9.52
CA SER A 156 27.30 -0.72 -8.57
C SER A 156 28.56 -1.31 -7.90
N GLY A 157 28.51 -2.62 -7.58
CA GLY A 157 29.60 -3.36 -6.93
C GLY A 157 30.63 -3.92 -7.91
N ARG A 158 30.36 -3.91 -9.22
CA ARG A 158 31.14 -4.60 -10.27
C ARG A 158 31.41 -6.07 -9.95
N LEU A 159 30.42 -6.72 -9.34
CA LEU A 159 30.44 -8.14 -8.95
C LEU A 159 29.07 -8.76 -9.23
N GLY A 160 29.05 -10.03 -9.61
CA GLY A 160 27.83 -10.81 -9.77
C GLY A 160 27.49 -11.16 -11.23
N ASP A 161 26.48 -12.00 -11.38
CA ASP A 161 26.12 -12.64 -12.64
C ASP A 161 25.66 -11.66 -13.72
N TRP A 162 24.98 -10.59 -13.32
CA TRP A 162 24.41 -9.62 -14.26
C TRP A 162 25.47 -8.89 -15.08
N LEU A 163 26.72 -8.78 -14.58
CA LEU A 163 27.83 -8.26 -15.37
C LEU A 163 28.19 -9.18 -16.54
N LEU A 164 28.14 -10.50 -16.31
CA LEU A 164 28.39 -11.50 -17.36
C LEU A 164 27.21 -11.60 -18.33
N ILE A 165 25.99 -11.43 -17.82
CA ILE A 165 24.76 -11.48 -18.61
C ILE A 165 24.66 -10.26 -19.53
N TYR A 166 25.03 -9.06 -19.05
CA TYR A 166 25.03 -7.82 -19.82
C TYR A 166 26.37 -7.42 -20.38
N ASP A 167 27.28 -8.39 -20.58
CA ASP A 167 28.53 -8.14 -21.32
C ASP A 167 28.23 -8.03 -22.81
N PHE A 168 27.83 -6.84 -23.24
CA PHE A 168 27.55 -6.53 -24.65
C PHE A 168 28.82 -6.61 -25.53
N GLY A 169 30.00 -6.60 -24.95
CA GLY A 169 31.27 -6.79 -25.69
C GLY A 169 31.54 -8.25 -26.02
N ALA A 170 31.31 -9.14 -25.03
CA ALA A 170 31.55 -10.57 -25.21
C ALA A 170 30.40 -11.31 -25.93
N ASN A 171 29.12 -10.92 -25.67
CA ASN A 171 27.94 -11.60 -26.18
C ASN A 171 26.84 -10.62 -26.60
N PRO A 172 27.02 -9.73 -27.59
CA PRO A 172 26.08 -8.67 -27.91
C PRO A 172 24.66 -9.20 -28.22
N GLY A 173 24.52 -10.28 -28.98
CA GLY A 173 23.22 -10.85 -29.33
C GLY A 173 22.45 -11.40 -28.13
N LEU A 174 23.11 -12.18 -27.27
CA LEU A 174 22.52 -12.75 -26.09
C LEU A 174 22.16 -11.68 -25.05
N SER A 175 23.03 -10.70 -24.83
CA SER A 175 22.81 -9.60 -23.91
C SER A 175 21.62 -8.73 -24.33
N TRP A 176 21.47 -8.40 -25.63
CA TRP A 176 20.30 -7.68 -26.14
C TRP A 176 18.98 -8.47 -26.01
N ILE A 177 18.99 -9.77 -26.35
CA ILE A 177 17.81 -10.62 -26.19
C ILE A 177 17.41 -10.67 -24.71
N THR A 178 18.39 -10.87 -23.81
CA THR A 178 18.13 -10.90 -22.36
C THR A 178 17.56 -9.58 -21.89
N LEU A 179 18.10 -8.45 -22.32
CA LEU A 179 17.58 -7.13 -21.93
C LEU A 179 16.11 -6.96 -22.35
N VAL A 180 15.76 -7.32 -23.58
CA VAL A 180 14.38 -7.24 -24.08
C VAL A 180 13.43 -8.13 -23.26
N VAL A 181 13.84 -9.39 -23.02
CA VAL A 181 13.05 -10.32 -22.20
C VAL A 181 12.93 -9.82 -20.76
N HIS A 182 14.03 -9.35 -20.18
CA HIS A 182 14.04 -8.82 -18.82
C HIS A 182 13.07 -7.64 -18.67
N VAL A 183 13.13 -6.65 -19.56
CA VAL A 183 12.19 -5.52 -19.56
C VAL A 183 10.75 -6.00 -19.73
N ALA A 184 10.49 -6.96 -20.62
CA ALA A 184 9.16 -7.52 -20.81
C ALA A 184 8.62 -8.19 -19.54
N VAL A 185 9.46 -8.93 -18.80
CA VAL A 185 9.08 -9.57 -17.52
C VAL A 185 8.79 -8.52 -16.45
N VAL A 186 9.62 -7.49 -16.32
CA VAL A 186 9.40 -6.37 -15.38
C VAL A 186 8.07 -5.67 -15.68
N VAL A 187 7.82 -5.33 -16.96
CA VAL A 187 6.56 -4.70 -17.39
C VAL A 187 5.38 -5.65 -17.13
N GLY A 188 5.52 -6.94 -17.41
CA GLY A 188 4.50 -7.95 -17.15
C GLY A 188 4.15 -8.06 -15.66
N LEU A 189 5.15 -8.12 -14.78
CA LEU A 189 4.96 -8.15 -13.34
C LEU A 189 4.30 -6.87 -12.82
N TRP A 190 4.73 -5.71 -13.31
CA TRP A 190 4.13 -4.43 -12.98
C TRP A 190 2.66 -4.34 -13.43
N GLN A 191 2.34 -4.81 -14.64
CA GLN A 191 0.96 -4.86 -15.15
C GLN A 191 0.11 -5.83 -14.33
N TRP A 192 0.63 -7.02 -13.99
CA TRP A 192 -0.05 -7.97 -13.11
C TRP A 192 -0.34 -7.37 -11.72
N TRP A 193 0.65 -6.68 -11.13
CA TRP A 193 0.45 -5.94 -9.89
C TRP A 193 -0.68 -4.92 -10.00
N ARG A 194 -0.72 -4.14 -11.07
CA ARG A 194 -1.74 -3.09 -11.25
C ARG A 194 -3.14 -3.64 -11.46
N THR A 195 -3.28 -4.74 -12.18
CA THR A 195 -4.59 -5.26 -12.60
C THR A 195 -5.24 -6.18 -11.57
N SER A 196 -4.52 -7.14 -11.01
CA SER A 196 -5.11 -8.17 -10.13
C SER A 196 -4.36 -8.43 -8.84
N LEU A 197 -3.04 -8.58 -8.88
CA LEU A 197 -2.25 -9.09 -7.76
C LEU A 197 -2.39 -8.25 -6.49
N ARG A 198 -2.43 -6.93 -6.61
CA ARG A 198 -2.64 -6.03 -5.48
C ARG A 198 -4.00 -6.25 -4.81
N ARG A 199 -5.05 -6.49 -5.59
CA ARG A 199 -6.39 -6.78 -5.07
C ARG A 199 -6.43 -8.14 -4.38
N THR A 200 -5.76 -9.14 -4.95
CA THR A 200 -5.62 -10.46 -4.32
C THR A 200 -4.86 -10.37 -3.00
N LEU A 201 -3.73 -9.67 -2.97
CA LEU A 201 -2.97 -9.48 -1.73
C LEU A 201 -3.80 -8.74 -0.66
N PHE A 202 -4.56 -7.72 -1.05
CA PHE A 202 -5.51 -7.05 -0.16
C PHE A 202 -6.53 -8.05 0.41
N ALA A 203 -7.19 -8.82 -0.46
CA ALA A 203 -8.21 -9.78 -0.07
C ALA A 203 -7.67 -10.87 0.87
N VAL A 204 -6.48 -11.41 0.56
CA VAL A 204 -5.79 -12.39 1.41
C VAL A 204 -5.42 -11.78 2.78
N THR A 205 -4.92 -10.53 2.77
CA THR A 205 -4.49 -9.85 4.00
C THR A 205 -5.64 -9.61 4.97
N TYR A 206 -6.80 -9.22 4.46
CA TYR A 206 -7.94 -8.79 5.29
C TYR A 206 -9.11 -9.79 5.32
N GLY A 207 -9.07 -10.90 4.58
CA GLY A 207 -10.14 -11.88 4.53
C GLY A 207 -11.39 -11.45 3.77
N GLU A 208 -11.25 -10.52 2.86
CA GLU A 208 -12.37 -9.90 2.12
C GLU A 208 -12.57 -10.50 0.71
N GLU A 209 -12.14 -11.76 0.49
CA GLU A 209 -12.13 -12.37 -0.85
C GLU A 209 -13.53 -12.48 -1.47
N ASP A 210 -14.51 -12.97 -0.71
CA ASP A 210 -15.87 -13.13 -1.21
C ASP A 210 -16.54 -11.79 -1.47
N ARG A 211 -16.37 -10.84 -0.55
CA ARG A 211 -16.91 -9.50 -0.70
C ARG A 211 -16.28 -8.75 -1.88
N LEU A 212 -14.96 -8.83 -2.00
CA LEU A 212 -14.24 -8.25 -3.14
C LEU A 212 -14.71 -8.84 -4.46
N ARG A 213 -14.90 -10.16 -4.52
CA ARG A 213 -15.40 -10.87 -5.70
C ARG A 213 -16.81 -10.42 -6.07
N LEU A 214 -17.73 -10.38 -5.10
CA LEU A 214 -19.12 -9.97 -5.30
C LEU A 214 -19.21 -8.52 -5.80
N LEU A 215 -18.52 -7.58 -5.14
CA LEU A 215 -18.52 -6.18 -5.53
C LEU A 215 -17.83 -5.95 -6.90
N SER A 216 -16.73 -6.65 -7.17
CA SER A 216 -16.05 -6.56 -8.47
C SER A 216 -16.93 -7.12 -9.61
N ALA A 217 -17.64 -8.21 -9.37
CA ALA A 217 -18.58 -8.76 -10.34
C ALA A 217 -19.77 -7.81 -10.58
N ALA A 218 -20.31 -7.20 -9.52
CA ALA A 218 -21.38 -6.21 -9.63
C ALA A 218 -20.93 -4.97 -10.43
N VAL A 219 -19.72 -4.45 -10.19
CA VAL A 219 -19.14 -3.36 -10.98
C VAL A 219 -18.96 -3.74 -12.45
N ALA A 220 -18.55 -4.98 -12.73
CA ALA A 220 -18.36 -5.46 -14.10
C ALA A 220 -19.69 -5.65 -14.84
N SER A 221 -20.74 -6.13 -14.14
CA SER A 221 -22.07 -6.37 -14.74
C SER A 221 -22.87 -5.07 -14.99
N ALA A 222 -22.65 -4.05 -14.16
CA ALA A 222 -23.35 -2.76 -14.24
C ALA A 222 -22.34 -1.59 -14.15
N PRO A 223 -21.54 -1.32 -15.18
CA PRO A 223 -20.48 -0.30 -15.11
C PRO A 223 -20.98 1.13 -14.87
N ALA A 224 -22.22 1.43 -15.26
CA ALA A 224 -22.85 2.74 -15.04
C ALA A 224 -23.42 2.92 -13.62
N ASP A 225 -23.66 1.81 -12.91
CA ASP A 225 -24.16 1.84 -11.52
C ASP A 225 -23.02 2.25 -10.57
N LEU A 226 -23.27 3.35 -9.84
CA LEU A 226 -22.28 3.89 -8.91
C LEU A 226 -22.25 3.14 -7.58
N GLU A 227 -23.34 2.52 -7.14
CA GLU A 227 -23.45 1.87 -5.84
C GLU A 227 -22.42 0.77 -5.61
N PRO A 228 -22.24 -0.22 -6.50
CA PRO A 228 -21.21 -1.23 -6.31
C PRO A 228 -19.80 -0.65 -6.27
N ARG A 229 -19.54 0.42 -7.02
CA ARG A 229 -18.24 1.11 -7.02
C ARG A 229 -17.99 1.84 -5.71
N LEU A 230 -19.00 2.54 -5.17
CA LEU A 230 -18.89 3.20 -3.87
C LEU A 230 -18.69 2.18 -2.76
N ALA A 231 -19.41 1.05 -2.78
CA ALA A 231 -19.24 -0.04 -1.83
C ALA A 231 -17.83 -0.67 -1.91
N LEU A 232 -17.29 -0.82 -3.13
CA LEU A 232 -15.94 -1.33 -3.34
C LEU A 232 -14.87 -0.33 -2.88
N ALA A 233 -15.05 0.95 -3.17
CA ALA A 233 -14.16 2.01 -2.70
C ALA A 233 -14.17 2.12 -1.16
N ASP A 234 -15.34 2.01 -0.54
CA ASP A 234 -15.50 2.00 0.92
C ASP A 234 -14.83 0.77 1.56
N LEU A 235 -14.91 -0.42 0.91
CA LEU A 235 -14.19 -1.61 1.35
C LEU A 235 -12.68 -1.34 1.42
N PHE A 236 -12.08 -0.78 0.38
CA PHE A 236 -10.66 -0.46 0.37
C PHE A 236 -10.30 0.64 1.37
N ALA A 237 -11.14 1.68 1.48
CA ALA A 237 -10.92 2.80 2.39
C ALA A 237 -10.91 2.36 3.86
N ARG A 238 -11.83 1.48 4.28
CA ARG A 238 -11.90 0.95 5.65
C ARG A 238 -10.62 0.22 6.07
N HIS A 239 -9.96 -0.45 5.14
CA HIS A 239 -8.70 -1.13 5.39
C HIS A 239 -7.46 -0.25 5.07
N GLY A 240 -7.67 1.04 4.75
CA GLY A 240 -6.61 2.01 4.52
C GLY A 240 -5.88 1.90 3.18
N ASP A 241 -6.38 1.12 2.22
CA ASP A 241 -5.81 1.11 0.87
C ASP A 241 -6.37 2.26 0.03
N LEU A 242 -5.86 3.46 0.32
CA LEU A 242 -6.30 4.69 -0.35
C LEU A 242 -5.99 4.72 -1.85
N LYS A 243 -4.99 3.95 -2.31
CA LYS A 243 -4.67 3.87 -3.75
C LYS A 243 -5.67 3.01 -4.52
N LEU A 244 -6.12 1.89 -3.95
CA LEU A 244 -7.21 1.11 -4.56
C LEU A 244 -8.53 1.87 -4.51
N THR A 245 -8.80 2.61 -3.43
CA THR A 245 -9.95 3.50 -3.32
C THR A 245 -9.93 4.55 -4.44
N GLU A 246 -8.80 5.24 -4.63
CA GLU A 246 -8.64 6.28 -5.66
C GLU A 246 -8.81 5.71 -7.07
N ALA A 247 -8.20 4.56 -7.36
CA ALA A 247 -8.34 3.88 -8.65
C ALA A 247 -9.80 3.51 -8.92
N THR A 248 -10.50 2.94 -7.92
CA THR A 248 -11.91 2.54 -8.05
C THR A 248 -12.83 3.73 -8.33
N LEU A 249 -12.60 4.88 -7.66
CA LEU A 249 -13.35 6.11 -7.90
C LEU A 249 -12.91 6.81 -9.19
N GLY A 250 -11.64 6.65 -9.61
CA GLY A 250 -11.13 7.19 -10.87
C GLY A 250 -11.84 6.62 -12.08
N ASP A 251 -12.01 5.31 -12.12
CA ASP A 251 -12.67 4.59 -13.23
C ASP A 251 -14.16 4.94 -13.39
N ALA A 252 -14.79 5.53 -12.36
CA ALA A 252 -16.21 5.91 -12.39
C ALA A 252 -16.51 7.21 -13.18
N VAL A 253 -15.50 8.03 -13.48
CA VAL A 253 -15.69 9.41 -14.02
C VAL A 253 -16.42 9.45 -15.36
N THR A 254 -16.20 8.45 -16.18
CA THR A 254 -16.71 8.44 -17.56
C THR A 254 -18.07 7.75 -17.72
N THR A 255 -18.57 7.09 -16.67
CA THR A 255 -19.71 6.17 -16.79
C THR A 255 -20.88 6.46 -15.86
N THR A 256 -20.72 7.37 -14.87
CA THR A 256 -21.79 7.56 -13.87
C THR A 256 -22.84 8.58 -14.28
N ALA A 257 -24.12 8.23 -14.01
CA ALA A 257 -25.25 9.15 -14.08
C ALA A 257 -25.38 10.04 -12.81
N GLU A 258 -24.58 9.78 -11.75
CA GLU A 258 -24.66 10.47 -10.46
C GLU A 258 -23.36 11.22 -10.10
N PRO A 259 -23.00 12.27 -10.84
CA PRO A 259 -21.71 12.94 -10.69
C PRO A 259 -21.53 13.57 -9.30
N ALA A 260 -22.59 14.08 -8.67
CA ALA A 260 -22.52 14.68 -7.35
C ALA A 260 -22.12 13.66 -6.26
N ARG A 261 -22.66 12.46 -6.29
CA ARG A 261 -22.33 11.38 -5.35
C ARG A 261 -20.89 10.90 -5.53
N LEU A 262 -20.41 10.83 -6.77
CA LEU A 262 -19.02 10.51 -7.06
C LEU A 262 -18.08 11.59 -6.50
N GLN A 263 -18.41 12.87 -6.68
CA GLN A 263 -17.61 13.97 -6.15
C GLN A 263 -17.63 13.99 -4.61
N LEU A 264 -18.75 13.64 -3.98
CA LEU A 264 -18.80 13.46 -2.52
C LEU A 264 -17.84 12.37 -2.03
N ALA A 265 -17.80 11.22 -2.70
CA ALA A 265 -16.87 10.14 -2.37
C ALA A 265 -15.41 10.57 -2.53
N ARG A 266 -15.09 11.32 -3.59
CA ARG A 266 -13.76 11.90 -3.82
C ARG A 266 -13.38 12.93 -2.75
N ALA A 267 -14.31 13.80 -2.37
CA ALA A 267 -14.07 14.77 -1.30
C ALA A 267 -13.74 14.07 0.02
N ARG A 268 -14.49 13.03 0.37
CA ARG A 268 -14.22 12.20 1.57
C ARG A 268 -12.84 11.55 1.50
N LEU A 269 -12.48 10.95 0.36
CA LEU A 269 -11.17 10.37 0.16
C LEU A 269 -10.06 11.42 0.31
N ALA A 270 -10.21 12.57 -0.29
CA ALA A 270 -9.23 13.66 -0.20
C ALA A 270 -9.09 14.18 1.25
N ILE A 271 -10.18 14.28 2.02
CA ILE A 271 -10.15 14.60 3.44
C ILE A 271 -9.38 13.54 4.23
N HIS A 272 -9.61 12.25 3.97
CA HIS A 272 -8.84 11.16 4.60
C HIS A 272 -7.36 11.21 4.27
N GLN A 273 -7.00 11.73 3.10
CA GLN A 273 -5.61 11.93 2.66
C GLN A 273 -5.01 13.26 3.11
N SER A 274 -5.76 14.10 3.84
CA SER A 274 -5.39 15.48 4.19
C SER A 274 -5.08 16.36 2.96
N LYS A 275 -5.65 16.04 1.80
CA LYS A 275 -5.52 16.78 0.54
C LYS A 275 -6.62 17.85 0.44
N TRP A 276 -6.55 18.86 1.30
CA TRP A 276 -7.63 19.83 1.51
C TRP A 276 -8.06 20.59 0.26
N THR A 277 -7.11 20.99 -0.59
CA THR A 277 -7.43 21.66 -1.87
C THR A 277 -8.20 20.73 -2.81
N GLN A 278 -7.82 19.44 -2.88
CA GLN A 278 -8.55 18.48 -3.71
C GLN A 278 -9.95 18.21 -3.15
N ALA A 279 -10.09 18.14 -1.81
CA ALA A 279 -11.37 18.03 -1.16
C ALA A 279 -12.29 19.21 -1.50
N LEU A 280 -11.74 20.44 -1.45
CA LEU A 280 -12.47 21.65 -1.80
C LEU A 280 -12.94 21.62 -3.27
N LEU A 281 -12.06 21.28 -4.21
CA LEU A 281 -12.41 21.19 -5.63
C LEU A 281 -13.49 20.13 -5.89
N ALA A 282 -13.39 18.96 -5.24
CA ALA A 282 -14.39 17.90 -5.38
C ALA A 282 -15.75 18.33 -4.81
N THR A 283 -15.79 19.01 -3.65
CA THR A 283 -17.08 19.52 -3.11
C THR A 283 -17.71 20.57 -4.01
N GLN A 284 -16.94 21.48 -4.56
CA GLN A 284 -17.43 22.50 -5.52
C GLN A 284 -18.00 21.85 -6.78
N ALA A 285 -17.27 20.89 -7.37
CA ALA A 285 -17.74 20.16 -8.53
C ALA A 285 -19.02 19.37 -8.25
N GLY A 286 -19.14 18.78 -7.05
CA GLY A 286 -20.33 18.08 -6.61
C GLY A 286 -21.55 18.98 -6.46
N LEU A 287 -21.38 20.15 -5.84
CA LEU A 287 -22.45 21.16 -5.70
C LEU A 287 -22.88 21.71 -7.08
N SER A 288 -21.93 22.03 -7.95
CA SER A 288 -22.25 22.45 -9.32
C SER A 288 -23.01 21.38 -10.12
N ALA A 289 -22.70 20.11 -9.90
CA ALA A 289 -23.42 19.00 -10.54
C ALA A 289 -24.86 18.88 -10.02
N LEU A 290 -25.12 19.14 -8.74
CA LEU A 290 -26.48 19.19 -8.17
C LEU A 290 -27.28 20.36 -8.76
N ASP A 291 -26.67 21.53 -8.86
CA ASP A 291 -27.31 22.72 -9.43
C ASP A 291 -27.71 22.49 -10.91
N ALA A 292 -26.80 21.87 -11.69
CA ALA A 292 -27.03 21.56 -13.10
C ALA A 292 -28.12 20.49 -13.31
N ALA A 293 -28.30 19.56 -12.37
CA ALA A 293 -29.30 18.50 -12.48
C ALA A 293 -30.73 18.96 -12.21
N GLY A 294 -30.94 20.18 -11.74
CA GLY A 294 -32.29 20.74 -11.43
C GLY A 294 -33.06 19.89 -10.43
N SER A 295 -32.41 19.36 -9.48
CA SER A 295 -32.56 18.17 -8.64
C SER A 295 -33.98 17.83 -8.18
N ASP A 296 -34.31 16.57 -8.30
CA ASP A 296 -35.28 15.84 -7.48
C ASP A 296 -34.88 16.02 -5.99
N LEU A 297 -35.76 16.72 -5.24
CA LEU A 297 -35.42 17.43 -3.98
C LEU A 297 -34.97 16.58 -2.81
N THR A 298 -35.14 15.25 -2.82
CA THR A 298 -34.88 14.42 -1.63
C THR A 298 -33.49 13.77 -1.61
N ALA A 299 -33.10 13.05 -2.67
CA ALA A 299 -31.79 12.39 -2.72
C ALA A 299 -30.65 13.40 -2.96
N GLY A 300 -30.87 14.41 -3.81
CA GLY A 300 -29.95 15.51 -4.04
C GLY A 300 -29.67 16.33 -2.77
N TYR A 301 -30.68 16.55 -1.94
CA TYR A 301 -30.56 17.29 -0.68
C TYR A 301 -29.56 16.67 0.29
N ALA A 302 -29.69 15.35 0.58
CA ALA A 302 -28.79 14.67 1.49
C ALA A 302 -27.32 14.69 1.02
N VAL A 303 -27.09 14.55 -0.29
CA VAL A 303 -25.75 14.66 -0.89
C VAL A 303 -25.22 16.10 -0.78
N GLY A 304 -26.09 17.10 -1.04
CA GLY A 304 -25.74 18.52 -0.92
C GLY A 304 -25.32 18.89 0.49
N GLN A 305 -26.06 18.45 1.52
CA GLN A 305 -25.74 18.64 2.92
C GLN A 305 -24.34 18.12 3.27
N GLN A 306 -24.01 16.92 2.80
CA GLN A 306 -22.69 16.31 3.03
C GLN A 306 -21.56 17.01 2.25
N LEU A 307 -21.84 17.50 1.04
CA LEU A 307 -20.88 18.29 0.28
C LEU A 307 -20.57 19.61 0.99
N TRP A 308 -21.58 20.32 1.47
CA TRP A 308 -21.40 21.54 2.25
C TRP A 308 -20.63 21.30 3.55
N ALA A 309 -20.93 20.24 4.29
CA ALA A 309 -20.19 19.87 5.48
C ALA A 309 -18.70 19.59 5.18
N ASN A 310 -18.41 18.79 4.16
CA ASN A 310 -17.04 18.50 3.75
C ASN A 310 -16.30 19.73 3.19
N GLN A 311 -17.00 20.65 2.53
CA GLN A 311 -16.46 21.92 2.07
C GLN A 311 -16.04 22.79 3.24
N GLY A 312 -16.92 22.92 4.25
CA GLY A 312 -16.60 23.64 5.48
C GLY A 312 -15.39 23.08 6.21
N VAL A 313 -15.29 21.73 6.32
CA VAL A 313 -14.12 21.05 6.88
C VAL A 313 -12.84 21.40 6.09
N ALA A 314 -12.87 21.28 4.78
CA ALA A 314 -11.71 21.57 3.92
C ALA A 314 -11.28 23.05 4.02
N LEU A 315 -12.24 23.97 4.02
CA LEU A 315 -11.98 25.41 4.14
C LEU A 315 -11.42 25.79 5.51
N THR A 316 -11.89 25.17 6.60
CA THR A 316 -11.31 25.34 7.95
C THR A 316 -9.83 24.95 7.96
N GLN A 317 -9.51 23.79 7.40
CA GLN A 317 -8.13 23.30 7.35
C GLN A 317 -7.21 24.12 6.42
N LEU A 318 -7.80 24.86 5.48
CA LEU A 318 -7.09 25.81 4.61
C LEU A 318 -7.00 27.22 5.24
N GLY A 319 -7.46 27.42 6.49
CA GLY A 319 -7.46 28.72 7.18
C GLY A 319 -8.44 29.74 6.61
N ARG A 320 -9.44 29.29 5.83
CA ARG A 320 -10.47 30.16 5.20
C ARG A 320 -11.73 30.21 6.02
N SER A 321 -11.60 30.67 7.28
CA SER A 321 -12.63 30.53 8.32
C SER A 321 -13.95 31.20 7.98
N GLY A 322 -13.96 32.36 7.36
CA GLY A 322 -15.21 33.03 6.92
C GLY A 322 -15.97 32.24 5.87
N LEU A 323 -15.26 31.67 4.89
CA LEU A 323 -15.86 30.80 3.86
C LEU A 323 -16.34 29.46 4.45
N ALA A 324 -15.59 28.94 5.43
CA ALA A 324 -15.98 27.72 6.14
C ALA A 324 -17.31 27.90 6.89
N LEU A 325 -17.48 29.01 7.58
CA LEU A 325 -18.72 29.34 8.28
C LEU A 325 -19.89 29.51 7.32
N ALA A 326 -19.66 30.14 6.15
CA ALA A 326 -20.69 30.23 5.11
C ALA A 326 -21.10 28.82 4.60
N ALA A 327 -20.15 27.91 4.38
CA ALA A 327 -20.44 26.54 4.02
C ALA A 327 -21.22 25.79 5.11
N PHE A 328 -20.83 25.90 6.38
CA PHE A 328 -21.54 25.28 7.50
C PHE A 328 -22.94 25.86 7.73
N ALA A 329 -23.24 27.08 7.28
CA ALA A 329 -24.59 27.64 7.37
C ALA A 329 -25.62 26.88 6.50
N HIS A 330 -25.18 26.21 5.44
CA HIS A 330 -26.01 25.35 4.59
C HIS A 330 -26.24 23.94 5.16
N VAL A 331 -25.59 23.61 6.28
CA VAL A 331 -25.68 22.27 6.88
C VAL A 331 -26.77 22.23 7.94
N ASP A 332 -27.69 21.28 7.85
CA ASP A 332 -28.80 21.11 8.81
C ASP A 332 -28.47 20.07 9.89
N GLU A 333 -29.30 20.07 10.94
CA GLU A 333 -29.30 18.98 11.92
C GLU A 333 -29.90 17.69 11.28
N PRO A 334 -29.38 16.47 11.54
CA PRO A 334 -28.38 16.14 12.56
C PRO A 334 -26.92 16.29 12.11
N LEU A 335 -26.64 16.58 10.83
CA LEU A 335 -25.26 16.62 10.30
C LEU A 335 -24.46 17.79 10.92
N ARG A 336 -25.13 18.90 11.26
CA ARG A 336 -24.52 20.03 12.00
C ARG A 336 -24.03 19.61 13.39
N ALA A 337 -24.65 18.59 14.00
CA ALA A 337 -24.27 18.02 15.29
C ALA A 337 -23.12 17.02 15.19
N ASP A 338 -22.76 16.58 13.98
CA ASP A 338 -21.61 15.67 13.77
C ASP A 338 -20.36 16.25 14.44
N PRO A 339 -19.65 15.51 15.30
CA PRO A 339 -18.50 16.01 16.04
C PRO A 339 -17.40 16.59 15.17
N ARG A 340 -17.14 16.06 13.98
CA ARG A 340 -16.15 16.58 13.05
C ARG A 340 -16.57 17.94 12.49
N VAL A 341 -17.82 18.06 12.08
CA VAL A 341 -18.41 19.31 11.59
C VAL A 341 -18.38 20.35 12.70
N ARG A 342 -18.83 19.99 13.90
CA ARG A 342 -18.85 20.86 15.07
C ARG A 342 -17.45 21.31 15.49
N TYR A 343 -16.47 20.41 15.50
CA TYR A 343 -15.07 20.73 15.78
C TYR A 343 -14.52 21.77 14.79
N CYS A 344 -14.63 21.50 13.50
CA CYS A 344 -14.14 22.42 12.46
C CYS A 344 -14.88 23.76 12.48
N ARG A 345 -16.19 23.76 12.71
CA ARG A 345 -16.97 24.98 12.88
C ARG A 345 -16.53 25.77 14.10
N GLY A 346 -16.24 25.10 15.20
CA GLY A 346 -15.69 25.71 16.42
C GLY A 346 -14.37 26.40 16.17
N LEU A 347 -13.43 25.75 15.46
CA LEU A 347 -12.17 26.37 15.05
C LEU A 347 -12.40 27.59 14.15
N ALA A 348 -13.25 27.48 13.13
CA ALA A 348 -13.54 28.57 12.20
C ALA A 348 -14.19 29.78 12.92
N ARG A 349 -15.03 29.54 13.94
CA ARG A 349 -15.61 30.59 14.79
C ARG A 349 -14.55 31.30 15.62
N LEU A 350 -13.66 30.53 16.29
CA LEU A 350 -12.56 31.11 17.06
C LEU A 350 -11.67 32.01 16.19
N ASP A 351 -11.28 31.51 15.01
CA ASP A 351 -10.44 32.27 14.06
C ASP A 351 -11.15 33.52 13.51
N SER A 352 -12.49 33.52 13.47
CA SER A 352 -13.30 34.67 13.02
C SER A 352 -13.70 35.59 14.16
N GLY A 353 -13.24 35.35 15.39
CA GLY A 353 -13.48 36.21 16.56
C GLY A 353 -14.77 35.87 17.35
N ASP A 354 -15.58 34.90 16.94
CA ASP A 354 -16.71 34.40 17.70
C ASP A 354 -16.23 33.42 18.79
N MET A 355 -15.63 34.00 19.84
CA MET A 355 -15.06 33.21 20.94
C MET A 355 -16.11 32.42 21.72
N ALA A 356 -17.32 32.93 21.89
CA ALA A 356 -18.36 32.27 22.65
C ALA A 356 -18.92 31.08 21.87
N GLY A 357 -19.28 31.26 20.61
CA GLY A 357 -19.78 30.20 19.74
C GLY A 357 -18.74 29.11 19.47
N GLY A 358 -17.47 29.53 19.26
CA GLY A 358 -16.37 28.60 19.05
C GLY A 358 -16.08 27.70 20.26
N ARG A 359 -16.01 28.30 21.47
CA ARG A 359 -15.87 27.53 22.72
C ARG A 359 -17.06 26.63 22.99
N GLY A 360 -18.29 27.07 22.68
CA GLY A 360 -19.50 26.26 22.80
C GLY A 360 -19.46 25.01 21.91
N ASP A 361 -19.05 25.16 20.65
CA ASP A 361 -18.89 24.02 19.73
C ASP A 361 -17.83 23.03 20.22
N LEU A 362 -16.65 23.53 20.64
CA LEU A 362 -15.57 22.66 21.14
C LEU A 362 -15.94 21.98 22.46
N ALA A 363 -16.63 22.68 23.37
CA ALA A 363 -17.11 22.10 24.63
C ALA A 363 -18.11 20.97 24.37
N ALA A 364 -19.00 21.13 23.40
CA ALA A 364 -19.94 20.09 23.01
C ALA A 364 -19.24 18.85 22.41
N VAL A 365 -18.14 19.03 21.66
CA VAL A 365 -17.34 17.90 21.15
C VAL A 365 -16.61 17.20 22.30
N ALA A 366 -16.02 17.95 23.23
CA ALA A 366 -15.34 17.40 24.41
C ALA A 366 -16.31 16.61 25.30
N ALA A 367 -17.52 17.16 25.56
CA ALA A 367 -18.53 16.54 26.39
C ALA A 367 -19.21 15.31 25.73
N ALA A 368 -19.26 15.25 24.42
CA ALA A 368 -19.93 14.16 23.72
C ALA A 368 -19.24 12.80 23.92
N GLY A 369 -18.04 12.75 24.51
CA GLY A 369 -17.29 11.54 24.91
C GLY A 369 -17.55 10.40 23.93
N CYS A 370 -17.39 10.65 22.81
CA CYS A 370 -17.51 10.07 21.49
C CYS A 370 -18.02 8.67 21.24
N THR A 371 -19.07 8.60 20.50
CA THR A 371 -19.37 7.47 19.59
C THR A 371 -19.59 8.04 18.18
N VAL A 372 -18.61 7.92 17.27
CA VAL A 372 -18.75 8.41 15.88
C VAL A 372 -18.47 7.32 14.88
N ALA A 373 -19.43 7.10 14.00
CA ALA A 373 -19.20 6.37 12.76
C ALA A 373 -18.34 7.21 11.82
N GLY A 374 -17.08 6.82 11.54
CA GLY A 374 -16.31 7.46 10.48
C GLY A 374 -14.83 7.77 10.72
N GLY A 375 -14.07 6.87 11.33
CA GLY A 375 -12.63 6.79 11.05
C GLY A 375 -11.65 7.66 11.84
N VAL A 376 -12.09 8.51 12.77
CA VAL A 376 -11.21 9.09 13.78
C VAL A 376 -11.58 8.45 15.11
N PRO A 377 -10.61 7.91 15.89
CA PRO A 377 -10.89 7.39 17.21
C PRO A 377 -11.59 8.47 18.04
N ASP A 378 -12.69 8.12 18.66
CA ASP A 378 -13.60 9.01 19.36
C ASP A 378 -12.89 9.93 20.37
N ASN A 379 -11.92 9.38 21.09
CA ASN A 379 -11.12 10.11 22.06
C ASN A 379 -10.24 11.21 21.45
N LEU A 380 -9.87 11.12 20.18
CA LEU A 380 -8.93 12.06 19.57
C LEU A 380 -9.54 13.44 19.35
N LEU A 381 -10.75 13.49 18.79
CA LEU A 381 -11.45 14.79 18.59
C LEU A 381 -11.80 15.45 19.93
N ALA A 382 -12.22 14.66 20.94
CA ALA A 382 -12.50 15.15 22.26
C ALA A 382 -11.23 15.72 22.92
N ARG A 383 -10.12 14.99 22.87
CA ARG A 383 -8.81 15.47 23.39
C ARG A 383 -8.33 16.72 22.68
N TRP A 384 -8.51 16.81 21.36
CA TRP A 384 -8.17 18.01 20.59
C TRP A 384 -9.07 19.19 20.96
N ALA A 385 -10.37 18.97 21.19
CA ALA A 385 -11.28 20.01 21.64
C ALA A 385 -10.90 20.51 23.03
N GLU A 386 -10.57 19.63 23.97
CA GLU A 386 -10.08 19.97 25.30
C GLU A 386 -8.77 20.76 25.26
N ALA A 387 -7.79 20.33 24.43
CA ALA A 387 -6.54 21.05 24.27
C ALA A 387 -6.77 22.47 23.75
N ARG A 388 -7.62 22.65 22.75
CA ARG A 388 -7.97 23.97 22.21
C ARG A 388 -8.73 24.83 23.22
N LEU A 389 -9.62 24.27 24.01
CA LEU A 389 -10.32 24.98 25.10
C LEU A 389 -9.34 25.44 26.18
N ALA A 390 -8.29 24.68 26.45
CA ALA A 390 -7.22 25.03 27.37
C ALA A 390 -6.16 25.98 26.78
N GLY A 391 -6.34 26.46 25.54
CA GLY A 391 -5.38 27.34 24.85
C GLY A 391 -4.10 26.62 24.43
N ARG A 392 -4.10 25.31 24.36
CA ARG A 392 -2.96 24.48 23.92
C ARG A 392 -3.16 24.01 22.49
N ASP A 393 -2.07 23.85 21.76
CA ASP A 393 -2.12 23.15 20.48
C ASP A 393 -2.41 21.65 20.71
N PRO A 394 -3.29 21.05 19.91
CA PRO A 394 -3.57 19.63 20.00
C PRO A 394 -2.28 18.84 19.74
N GLU A 395 -1.96 17.91 20.62
CA GLU A 395 -0.89 16.96 20.36
C GLU A 395 -1.20 16.16 19.08
N PRO A 396 -0.19 15.93 18.23
CA PRO A 396 -0.38 15.04 17.10
C PRO A 396 -0.87 13.68 17.64
N PRO A 397 -1.76 13.00 16.90
CA PRO A 397 -2.25 11.70 17.34
C PRO A 397 -1.05 10.76 17.54
N ASP A 398 -0.97 10.12 18.70
CA ASP A 398 -0.02 9.05 18.95
C ASP A 398 -0.26 7.94 17.89
N ASP A 399 0.79 7.24 17.51
CA ASP A 399 0.68 6.14 16.53
C ASP A 399 -0.29 5.04 17.00
N SER A 400 -0.51 4.91 18.31
CA SER A 400 -1.52 4.01 18.89
C SER A 400 -2.96 4.48 18.65
N ASP A 401 -3.20 5.77 18.52
CA ASP A 401 -4.53 6.38 18.32
C ASP A 401 -4.92 6.51 16.86
N ARG A 402 -3.97 6.30 15.96
CA ARG A 402 -4.25 6.31 14.52
C ARG A 402 -4.86 4.98 14.12
N PRO A 403 -5.98 4.97 13.42
CA PRO A 403 -6.44 3.76 12.76
C PRO A 403 -5.29 3.18 11.93
N ALA A 404 -5.21 1.86 11.82
CA ALA A 404 -4.08 1.14 11.22
C ALA A 404 -3.65 1.69 9.84
N TRP A 405 -4.59 2.31 9.10
CA TRP A 405 -4.35 2.94 7.80
C TRP A 405 -3.70 4.33 7.89
N ALA A 406 -3.83 5.04 9.01
CA ALA A 406 -3.32 6.40 9.21
C ALA A 406 -1.91 6.44 9.84
N ARG A 407 -1.34 5.30 10.20
CA ARG A 407 -0.03 5.18 10.88
C ARG A 407 1.19 5.49 9.99
N ARG A 408 1.00 5.91 8.74
CA ARG A 408 2.10 6.36 7.88
C ARG A 408 2.19 7.88 7.89
N ARG A 409 3.23 8.35 8.54
CA ARG A 409 3.83 9.69 8.53
C ARG A 409 3.09 10.75 7.69
N GLN A 410 2.44 11.70 8.36
CA GLN A 410 2.40 13.09 7.91
C GLN A 410 2.39 13.96 9.17
N SER A 411 3.46 14.70 9.35
CA SER A 411 3.44 15.85 10.27
C SER A 411 2.32 16.79 9.83
N PRO A 412 1.58 17.42 10.74
CA PRO A 412 0.63 18.47 10.36
C PRO A 412 1.39 19.53 9.56
N PRO A 413 0.78 20.13 8.51
CA PRO A 413 1.40 21.25 7.84
C PRO A 413 1.65 22.33 8.88
N ALA A 414 2.88 22.87 8.91
CA ALA A 414 3.22 24.01 9.73
C ALA A 414 2.22 25.14 9.45
N PRO A 415 1.80 25.93 10.47
CA PRO A 415 0.98 27.09 10.23
C PRO A 415 1.72 28.00 9.24
N ILE A 416 1.05 28.38 8.16
CA ILE A 416 1.57 29.34 7.22
C ILE A 416 1.56 30.68 7.95
N THR A 417 2.66 30.98 8.62
CA THR A 417 2.96 32.35 9.08
C THR A 417 3.67 33.08 7.95
N GLY A 418 3.01 34.01 7.34
CA GLY A 418 3.61 35.00 6.41
C GLY A 418 3.02 34.98 5.01
N VAL A 419 2.14 35.83 4.78
CA VAL A 419 1.92 37.00 3.92
C VAL A 419 0.44 37.36 3.91
#